data_65b4fdac78c082720827fa8d91f75149
#
_entry.id   65b4fdac78c082720827fa8d91f75149
#
_cell.length_a   1.000
_cell.length_b   1.000
_cell.length_c   1.000
_cell.angle_alpha   90.00
_cell.angle_beta   90.00
_cell.angle_gamma   90.00
#
_symmetry.space_group_name_H-M   'P 1'
#
loop_
_entity.id
_entity.type
_entity.pdbx_description
1 polymer ?
#
loop_
_entity_poly.entity_id
_entity_poly.type
_entity_poly.pdbx_seq_one_letter_code
_entity_poly.pdbx_strand_id
1 'polypeptide(L)'
;MELNFLQDEPKFILTYPHKSKLNVIYPVFMISSDVIVVLILNRLLSCGTDFADKCVILMVLIYAPILIFSLGYYLFMNATKLEVYENNVVKYYTYGRRGHSVLLFKFNIEDIEQIKIKKSPFNCLKLTLEIKNPIYCVFHEKKLNKLRKVSVITDRKNLKIFMQQMEQFRYPNF
;
A
#
# COMPACT_ATOMS: atom_id res chain seq x y z
N MET A 1 -20.41 11.89 32.47
CA MET A 1 -19.64 12.85 31.65
C MET A 1 -19.24 12.12 30.37
N GLU A 2 -20.17 12.07 29.39
CA GLU A 2 -19.93 11.41 28.11
C GLU A 2 -18.97 12.29 27.30
N LEU A 3 -17.75 11.81 27.12
CA LEU A 3 -16.81 12.36 26.17
C LEU A 3 -17.32 12.01 24.77
N ASN A 4 -18.14 12.89 24.19
CA ASN A 4 -18.43 12.90 22.78
C ASN A 4 -17.08 13.06 22.04
N PHE A 5 -16.44 11.94 21.70
CA PHE A 5 -15.45 11.91 20.64
C PHE A 5 -16.22 12.18 19.32
N LEU A 6 -16.38 13.45 18.99
CA LEU A 6 -16.62 13.86 17.63
C LEU A 6 -15.50 13.22 16.83
N GLN A 7 -15.80 12.12 16.15
CA GLN A 7 -14.92 11.55 15.13
C GLN A 7 -14.89 12.61 14.03
N ASP A 8 -13.84 13.43 14.04
CA ASP A 8 -13.57 14.32 12.93
C ASP A 8 -13.55 13.47 11.67
N GLU A 9 -14.52 13.67 10.79
CA GLU A 9 -14.55 12.99 9.50
C GLU A 9 -13.41 13.53 8.64
N PRO A 10 -12.67 12.65 7.95
CA PRO A 10 -11.62 13.11 7.08
C PRO A 10 -12.22 13.91 5.92
N LYS A 11 -11.72 15.11 5.67
CA LYS A 11 -12.09 15.93 4.52
C LYS A 11 -11.80 15.22 3.20
N PHE A 12 -10.74 14.43 3.18
CA PHE A 12 -10.30 13.74 1.99
C PHE A 12 -9.49 12.47 2.31
N ILE A 13 -9.69 11.43 1.51
CA ILE A 13 -9.00 10.15 1.68
C ILE A 13 -8.27 9.79 0.38
N LEU A 14 -6.95 9.62 0.46
CA LEU A 14 -6.14 9.01 -0.59
C LEU A 14 -5.99 7.52 -0.33
N THR A 15 -6.47 6.70 -1.23
CA THR A 15 -6.36 5.25 -1.17
C THR A 15 -6.34 4.66 -2.57
N TYR A 16 -6.03 3.37 -2.69
CA TYR A 16 -6.12 2.68 -3.96
C TYR A 16 -7.58 2.62 -4.46
N PRO A 17 -7.87 3.15 -5.67
CA PRO A 17 -9.24 3.39 -6.13
C PRO A 17 -10.02 2.11 -6.45
N HIS A 18 -9.32 1.01 -6.74
CA HIS A 18 -9.93 -0.26 -7.16
C HIS A 18 -9.85 -1.37 -6.11
N LYS A 19 -9.90 -1.02 -4.82
CA LYS A 19 -9.79 -2.00 -3.71
C LYS A 19 -10.79 -3.15 -3.84
N SER A 20 -12.06 -2.85 -4.12
CA SER A 20 -13.10 -3.87 -4.24
C SER A 20 -12.84 -4.87 -5.37
N LYS A 21 -12.39 -4.37 -6.52
CA LYS A 21 -12.02 -5.22 -7.66
C LYS A 21 -10.76 -6.03 -7.36
N LEU A 22 -9.77 -5.42 -6.72
CA LEU A 22 -8.54 -6.08 -6.34
C LEU A 22 -8.80 -7.25 -5.38
N ASN A 23 -9.71 -7.07 -4.42
CA ASN A 23 -10.08 -8.11 -3.45
C ASN A 23 -10.74 -9.33 -4.08
N VAL A 24 -11.31 -9.21 -5.27
CA VAL A 24 -11.88 -10.34 -6.02
C VAL A 24 -10.86 -10.90 -7.01
N ILE A 25 -10.24 -10.05 -7.81
CA ILE A 25 -9.34 -10.46 -8.89
C ILE A 25 -8.08 -11.14 -8.35
N TYR A 26 -7.50 -10.61 -7.26
CA TYR A 26 -6.26 -11.14 -6.73
C TYR A 26 -6.37 -12.57 -6.20
N PRO A 27 -7.36 -12.94 -5.35
CA PRO A 27 -7.56 -14.33 -4.94
C PRO A 27 -7.83 -15.28 -6.11
N VAL A 28 -8.64 -14.86 -7.09
CA VAL A 28 -8.92 -15.66 -8.29
C VAL A 28 -7.65 -15.90 -9.07
N PHE A 29 -6.84 -14.87 -9.30
CA PHE A 29 -5.55 -14.99 -9.98
C PHE A 29 -4.60 -15.93 -9.23
N MET A 30 -4.50 -15.81 -7.91
CA MET A 30 -3.64 -16.65 -7.07
C MET A 30 -4.07 -18.13 -7.17
N ILE A 31 -5.35 -18.42 -6.94
CA ILE A 31 -5.87 -19.79 -7.03
C ILE A 31 -5.63 -20.37 -8.44
N SER A 32 -5.92 -19.61 -9.49
CA SER A 32 -5.72 -20.07 -10.86
C SER A 32 -4.26 -20.36 -11.17
N SER A 33 -3.34 -19.51 -10.72
CA SER A 33 -1.90 -19.70 -10.92
C SER A 33 -1.39 -20.91 -10.15
N ASP A 34 -1.85 -21.11 -8.90
CA ASP A 34 -1.48 -22.28 -8.10
C ASP A 34 -1.94 -23.59 -8.75
N VAL A 35 -3.18 -23.64 -9.25
CA VAL A 35 -3.71 -24.82 -9.96
C VAL A 35 -2.86 -25.14 -11.20
N ILE A 36 -2.51 -24.12 -12.00
CA ILE A 36 -1.68 -24.30 -13.20
C ILE A 36 -0.30 -24.86 -12.82
N VAL A 37 0.33 -24.27 -11.78
CA VAL A 37 1.65 -24.72 -11.30
C VAL A 37 1.58 -26.17 -10.81
N VAL A 38 0.58 -26.54 -10.02
CA VAL A 38 0.39 -27.92 -9.54
C VAL A 38 0.22 -28.90 -10.70
N LEU A 39 -0.56 -28.56 -11.73
CA LEU A 39 -0.74 -29.42 -12.90
C LEU A 39 0.58 -29.62 -13.67
N ILE A 40 1.36 -28.56 -13.86
CA ILE A 40 2.66 -28.64 -14.52
C ILE A 40 3.65 -29.48 -13.68
N LEU A 41 3.72 -29.24 -12.37
CA LEU A 41 4.58 -29.99 -11.46
C LEU A 41 4.23 -31.49 -11.47
N ASN A 42 2.94 -31.81 -11.39
CA ASN A 42 2.49 -33.20 -11.43
C ASN A 42 2.88 -33.90 -12.75
N ARG A 43 2.79 -33.16 -13.87
CA ARG A 43 3.20 -33.65 -15.19
C ARG A 43 4.71 -33.89 -15.27
N LEU A 44 5.52 -32.98 -14.75
CA LEU A 44 6.98 -33.10 -14.73
C LEU A 44 7.43 -34.23 -13.84
N LEU A 45 6.89 -34.36 -12.63
CA LEU A 45 7.23 -35.45 -11.70
C LEU A 45 6.86 -36.85 -12.26
N SER A 46 5.78 -36.93 -13.03
CA SER A 46 5.39 -38.20 -13.67
C SER A 46 6.35 -38.66 -14.78
N CYS A 47 7.21 -37.75 -15.29
CA CYS A 47 8.20 -38.13 -16.32
C CYS A 47 9.42 -38.91 -15.77
N GLY A 48 9.71 -38.83 -14.47
CA GLY A 48 10.72 -39.64 -13.79
C GLY A 48 12.16 -39.50 -14.31
N THR A 49 12.54 -38.31 -14.80
CA THR A 49 13.87 -38.03 -15.34
C THR A 49 14.61 -36.97 -14.52
N ASP A 50 15.94 -37.07 -14.42
CA ASP A 50 16.77 -36.04 -13.77
C ASP A 50 16.55 -34.66 -14.35
N PHE A 51 16.17 -34.57 -15.62
CA PHE A 51 15.82 -33.30 -16.27
C PHE A 51 14.52 -32.73 -15.70
N ALA A 52 13.52 -33.56 -15.44
CA ALA A 52 12.25 -33.12 -14.85
C ALA A 52 12.44 -32.58 -13.45
N ASP A 53 13.26 -33.23 -12.61
CA ASP A 53 13.58 -32.73 -11.26
C ASP A 53 14.25 -31.37 -11.26
N LYS A 54 15.19 -31.13 -12.17
CA LYS A 54 15.80 -29.82 -12.35
C LYS A 54 14.81 -28.75 -12.79
N CYS A 55 13.87 -29.10 -13.69
CA CYS A 55 12.80 -28.19 -14.11
C CYS A 55 11.84 -27.85 -12.95
N VAL A 56 11.52 -28.80 -12.08
CA VAL A 56 10.69 -28.59 -10.88
C VAL A 56 11.37 -27.59 -9.95
N ILE A 57 12.66 -27.81 -9.64
CA ILE A 57 13.42 -26.90 -8.77
C ILE A 57 13.47 -25.49 -9.36
N LEU A 58 13.77 -25.34 -10.64
CA LEU A 58 13.81 -24.04 -11.32
C LEU A 58 12.45 -23.34 -11.27
N MET A 59 11.37 -24.09 -11.48
CA MET A 59 10.02 -23.56 -11.45
C MET A 59 9.65 -23.01 -10.07
N VAL A 60 9.98 -23.74 -8.99
CA VAL A 60 9.76 -23.28 -7.61
C VAL A 60 10.59 -22.05 -7.31
N LEU A 61 11.86 -22.01 -7.71
CA LEU A 61 12.75 -20.86 -7.51
C LEU A 61 12.27 -19.59 -8.19
N ILE A 62 11.58 -19.70 -9.34
CA ILE A 62 11.02 -18.53 -10.05
C ILE A 62 9.65 -18.15 -9.48
N TYR A 63 8.79 -19.13 -9.21
CA TYR A 63 7.40 -18.88 -8.82
C TYR A 63 7.28 -18.32 -7.41
N ALA A 64 8.04 -18.86 -6.44
CA ALA A 64 7.96 -18.41 -5.05
C ALA A 64 8.26 -16.91 -4.87
N PRO A 65 9.31 -16.31 -5.45
CA PRO A 65 9.53 -14.86 -5.40
C PRO A 65 8.38 -14.07 -6.01
N ILE A 66 7.83 -14.51 -7.15
CA ILE A 66 6.71 -13.83 -7.82
C ILE A 66 5.49 -13.80 -6.89
N LEU A 67 5.16 -14.90 -6.22
CA LEU A 67 4.08 -14.98 -5.24
C LEU A 67 4.32 -14.02 -4.06
N ILE A 68 5.50 -14.03 -3.48
CA ILE A 68 5.86 -13.17 -2.34
C ILE A 68 5.73 -11.70 -2.73
N PHE A 69 6.26 -11.31 -3.90
CA PHE A 69 6.16 -9.94 -4.40
C PHE A 69 4.72 -9.53 -4.68
N SER A 70 3.93 -10.38 -5.33
CA SER A 70 2.53 -10.10 -5.64
C SER A 70 1.69 -9.96 -4.38
N LEU A 71 1.89 -10.83 -3.39
CA LEU A 71 1.21 -10.75 -2.10
C LEU A 71 1.60 -9.47 -1.34
N GLY A 72 2.89 -9.15 -1.28
CA GLY A 72 3.37 -7.91 -0.66
C GLY A 72 2.76 -6.66 -1.31
N TYR A 73 2.68 -6.64 -2.63
CA TYR A 73 2.08 -5.53 -3.38
C TYR A 73 0.56 -5.43 -3.13
N TYR A 74 -0.15 -6.56 -3.13
CA TYR A 74 -1.57 -6.63 -2.81
C TYR A 74 -1.86 -6.08 -1.40
N LEU A 75 -1.12 -6.52 -0.39
CA LEU A 75 -1.26 -6.05 0.99
C LEU A 75 -0.99 -4.55 1.09
N PHE A 76 0.05 -4.06 0.42
CA PHE A 76 0.37 -2.64 0.37
C PHE A 76 -0.77 -1.82 -0.23
N MET A 77 -1.30 -2.21 -1.40
CA MET A 77 -2.38 -1.49 -2.06
C MET A 77 -3.66 -1.49 -1.23
N ASN A 78 -3.95 -2.58 -0.54
CA ASN A 78 -5.19 -2.75 0.20
C ASN A 78 -5.22 -1.99 1.52
N ALA A 79 -4.09 -1.88 2.19
CA ALA A 79 -4.01 -1.38 3.55
C ALA A 79 -3.49 0.06 3.66
N THR A 80 -2.76 0.57 2.66
CA THR A 80 -2.22 1.92 2.74
C THR A 80 -3.30 2.96 2.38
N LYS A 81 -3.43 3.97 3.23
CA LYS A 81 -4.26 5.15 2.99
C LYS A 81 -3.70 6.38 3.70
N LEU A 82 -3.99 7.56 3.14
CA LEU A 82 -3.79 8.85 3.77
C LEU A 82 -5.16 9.49 4.00
N GLU A 83 -5.42 9.94 5.20
CA GLU A 83 -6.60 10.72 5.57
C GLU A 83 -6.15 12.13 5.90
N VAL A 84 -6.75 13.11 5.24
CA VAL A 84 -6.49 14.54 5.45
C VAL A 84 -7.68 15.15 6.18
N TYR A 85 -7.42 15.85 7.27
CA TYR A 85 -8.42 16.49 8.12
C TYR A 85 -8.43 18.01 7.92
N GLU A 86 -9.51 18.67 8.36
CA GLU A 86 -9.66 20.13 8.22
C GLU A 86 -8.59 20.92 8.98
N ASN A 87 -8.11 20.39 10.07
CA ASN A 87 -7.04 20.98 10.90
C ASN A 87 -5.63 20.73 10.33
N ASN A 88 -5.48 20.41 9.05
CA ASN A 88 -4.21 20.14 8.36
C ASN A 88 -3.46 18.90 8.86
N VAL A 89 -4.06 18.11 9.73
CA VAL A 89 -3.50 16.86 10.20
C VAL A 89 -3.71 15.78 9.13
N VAL A 90 -2.65 15.06 8.84
CA VAL A 90 -2.66 13.91 7.95
C VAL A 90 -2.40 12.66 8.78
N LYS A 91 -3.27 11.66 8.65
CA LYS A 91 -3.09 10.34 9.26
C LYS A 91 -2.69 9.35 8.18
N TYR A 92 -1.58 8.66 8.40
CA TYR A 92 -1.11 7.60 7.51
C TYR A 92 -1.36 6.22 8.10
N TYR A 93 -2.03 5.40 7.32
CA TYR A 93 -2.33 4.02 7.66
C TYR A 93 -1.56 3.07 6.75
N THR A 94 -1.12 1.96 7.31
CA THR A 94 -0.45 0.87 6.60
C THR A 94 -1.02 -0.47 7.03
N TYR A 95 -0.55 -1.57 6.45
CA TYR A 95 -1.01 -2.90 6.81
C TYR A 95 -0.44 -3.35 8.16
N GLY A 96 -1.32 -3.91 9.00
CA GLY A 96 -0.96 -4.58 10.25
C GLY A 96 -0.82 -6.09 10.05
N ARG A 97 -0.53 -6.80 11.15
CA ARG A 97 -0.30 -8.27 11.15
C ARG A 97 -1.43 -9.11 10.56
N ARG A 98 -2.66 -8.61 10.50
CA ARG A 98 -3.84 -9.30 9.96
C ARG A 98 -4.35 -8.70 8.65
N GLY A 99 -3.52 -7.93 7.94
CA GLY A 99 -3.92 -7.26 6.69
C GLY A 99 -4.87 -6.07 6.87
N HIS A 100 -5.24 -5.71 8.10
CA HIS A 100 -6.06 -4.53 8.38
C HIS A 100 -5.20 -3.26 8.37
N SER A 101 -5.82 -2.14 8.00
CA SER A 101 -5.16 -0.83 8.09
C SER A 101 -4.96 -0.44 9.55
N VAL A 102 -3.73 -0.12 9.91
CA VAL A 102 -3.34 0.36 11.24
C VAL A 102 -2.76 1.75 11.10
N LEU A 103 -3.18 2.68 11.95
CA LEU A 103 -2.63 4.02 12.00
C LEU A 103 -1.16 3.94 12.42
N LEU A 104 -0.25 4.29 11.51
CA LEU A 104 1.18 4.23 11.75
C LEU A 104 1.67 5.52 12.38
N PHE A 105 1.33 6.66 11.81
CA PHE A 105 1.67 7.97 12.35
C PHE A 105 0.80 9.10 11.81
N LYS A 106 0.91 10.25 12.47
CA LYS A 106 0.28 11.52 12.13
C LYS A 106 1.36 12.55 11.83
N PHE A 107 1.04 13.51 10.99
CA PHE A 107 1.90 14.65 10.67
C PHE A 107 1.05 15.81 10.15
N ASN A 108 1.60 17.02 10.17
CA ASN A 108 0.95 18.16 9.57
C ASN A 108 1.34 18.29 8.10
N ILE A 109 0.48 18.88 7.28
CA ILE A 109 0.77 19.13 5.87
C ILE A 109 2.06 19.97 5.71
N GLU A 110 2.32 20.87 6.63
CA GLU A 110 3.51 21.73 6.66
C GLU A 110 4.82 20.96 6.88
N ASP A 111 4.74 19.78 7.52
CA ASP A 111 5.90 18.91 7.75
C ASP A 111 6.32 18.12 6.49
N ILE A 112 5.63 18.26 5.37
CA ILE A 112 5.99 17.58 4.13
C ILE A 112 7.16 18.30 3.48
N GLU A 113 8.35 17.66 3.50
CA GLU A 113 9.56 18.20 2.88
C GLU A 113 9.61 17.95 1.37
N GLN A 114 9.26 16.75 0.94
CA GLN A 114 9.37 16.34 -0.45
C GLN A 114 8.20 15.49 -0.90
N ILE A 115 7.75 15.73 -2.13
CA ILE A 115 6.70 14.99 -2.83
C ILE A 115 7.32 14.34 -4.08
N LYS A 116 7.17 13.01 -4.20
CA LYS A 116 7.58 12.25 -5.38
C LYS A 116 6.38 11.51 -5.94
N ILE A 117 6.14 11.66 -7.24
CA ILE A 117 5.06 10.98 -7.95
C ILE A 117 5.68 10.07 -9.01
N LYS A 118 5.31 8.78 -8.99
CA LYS A 118 5.73 7.79 -9.97
C LYS A 118 4.52 7.09 -10.57
N LYS A 119 4.63 6.65 -11.81
CA LYS A 119 3.61 5.79 -12.44
C LYS A 119 3.54 4.46 -11.70
N SER A 120 2.35 3.93 -11.56
CA SER A 120 2.04 2.63 -10.94
C SER A 120 1.17 1.82 -11.92
N PRO A 121 1.14 0.48 -11.81
CA PRO A 121 0.23 -0.33 -12.61
C PRO A 121 -1.24 0.13 -12.53
N PHE A 122 -2.06 -0.32 -13.49
CA PHE A 122 -3.49 -0.02 -13.58
C PHE A 122 -3.83 1.47 -13.71
N ASN A 123 -2.99 2.22 -14.44
CA ASN A 123 -3.16 3.67 -14.66
C ASN A 123 -3.22 4.50 -13.37
N CYS A 124 -2.64 3.99 -12.29
CA CYS A 124 -2.53 4.65 -11.01
C CYS A 124 -1.21 5.41 -10.87
N LEU A 125 -1.12 6.22 -9.81
CA LEU A 125 0.07 6.96 -9.44
C LEU A 125 0.47 6.59 -8.01
N LYS A 126 1.76 6.36 -7.80
CA LYS A 126 2.34 6.19 -6.47
C LYS A 126 2.84 7.54 -5.99
N LEU A 127 2.16 8.08 -4.98
CA LEU A 127 2.57 9.24 -4.23
C LEU A 127 3.51 8.80 -3.12
N THR A 128 4.66 9.43 -3.00
CA THR A 128 5.60 9.25 -1.88
C THR A 128 5.87 10.62 -1.27
N LEU A 129 5.63 10.73 0.03
CA LEU A 129 5.89 11.92 0.82
C LEU A 129 7.08 11.67 1.75
N GLU A 130 7.96 12.64 1.88
CA GLU A 130 9.01 12.69 2.89
C GLU A 130 8.63 13.71 3.94
N ILE A 131 8.67 13.30 5.23
CA ILE A 131 8.07 14.05 6.34
C ILE A 131 9.15 14.38 7.36
N LYS A 132 9.15 15.62 7.84
CA LYS A 132 10.13 16.13 8.79
C LYS A 132 9.93 15.60 10.21
N ASN A 133 8.71 15.76 10.74
CA ASN A 133 8.36 15.50 12.14
C ASN A 133 7.12 14.59 12.26
N PRO A 134 7.19 13.29 11.92
CA PRO A 134 6.06 12.40 12.07
C PRO A 134 5.83 12.03 13.55
N ILE A 135 4.57 12.06 14.01
CA ILE A 135 4.16 11.56 15.33
C ILE A 135 3.74 10.10 15.19
N TYR A 136 4.50 9.18 15.78
CA TYR A 136 4.23 7.76 15.72
C TYR A 136 3.08 7.35 16.63
N CYS A 137 2.19 6.50 16.13
CA CYS A 137 1.00 6.03 16.83
C CYS A 137 1.07 4.53 17.19
N VAL A 138 2.15 3.83 16.84
CA VAL A 138 2.34 2.40 17.10
C VAL A 138 3.43 2.19 18.14
N PHE A 139 3.16 1.34 19.12
CA PHE A 139 3.99 1.11 20.33
C PHE A 139 5.39 0.53 20.12
N HIS A 140 5.86 0.29 18.89
CA HIS A 140 7.21 -0.21 18.62
C HIS A 140 8.16 0.91 18.18
N GLU A 141 8.36 1.88 19.04
CA GLU A 141 9.07 3.14 18.80
C GLU A 141 10.50 3.02 18.26
N LYS A 142 11.28 2.01 18.70
CA LYS A 142 12.71 1.97 18.39
C LYS A 142 13.09 1.75 16.92
N LYS A 143 12.23 1.10 16.12
CA LYS A 143 12.49 0.86 14.69
C LYS A 143 11.85 1.89 13.77
N LEU A 144 10.79 2.56 14.22
CA LEU A 144 9.97 3.46 13.41
C LEU A 144 10.51 4.89 13.36
N ASN A 145 11.28 5.33 14.35
CA ASN A 145 11.86 6.68 14.42
C ASN A 145 12.73 7.09 13.22
N LYS A 146 13.00 6.17 12.30
CA LYS A 146 13.74 6.43 11.05
C LYS A 146 12.86 6.48 9.80
N LEU A 147 11.57 6.08 9.90
CA LEU A 147 10.66 6.07 8.76
C LEU A 147 10.04 7.45 8.57
N ARG A 148 10.69 8.28 7.74
CA ARG A 148 10.18 9.59 7.34
C ARG A 148 9.45 9.57 5.99
N LYS A 149 9.30 8.38 5.39
CA LYS A 149 8.71 8.23 4.05
C LYS A 149 7.42 7.46 4.11
N VAL A 150 6.38 8.01 3.50
CA VAL A 150 5.10 7.34 3.29
C VAL A 150 4.83 7.19 1.81
N SER A 151 4.15 6.13 1.45
CA SER A 151 3.73 5.91 0.08
C SER A 151 2.30 5.43 0.02
N VAL A 152 1.52 5.98 -0.90
CA VAL A 152 0.16 5.54 -1.21
C VAL A 152 -0.03 5.48 -2.72
N ILE A 153 -0.84 4.54 -3.19
CA ILE A 153 -1.23 4.45 -4.59
C ILE A 153 -2.64 5.01 -4.73
N THR A 154 -2.81 5.92 -5.68
CA THR A 154 -4.09 6.59 -5.92
C THR A 154 -4.29 6.87 -7.42
N ASP A 155 -5.48 7.32 -7.81
CA ASP A 155 -5.75 7.78 -9.16
C ASP A 155 -5.31 9.23 -9.38
N ARG A 156 -5.34 9.66 -10.64
CA ARG A 156 -4.95 11.02 -11.04
C ARG A 156 -5.90 12.08 -10.48
N LYS A 157 -7.19 11.76 -10.38
CA LYS A 157 -8.22 12.71 -9.92
C LYS A 157 -8.00 13.03 -8.45
N ASN A 158 -7.90 12.02 -7.62
CA ASN A 158 -7.69 12.19 -6.18
C ASN A 158 -6.33 12.82 -5.87
N LEU A 159 -5.29 12.45 -6.63
CA LEU A 159 -3.99 13.09 -6.49
C LEU A 159 -4.05 14.60 -6.82
N LYS A 160 -4.77 14.98 -7.89
CA LYS A 160 -4.92 16.40 -8.25
C LYS A 160 -5.61 17.20 -7.15
N ILE A 161 -6.69 16.65 -6.57
CA ILE A 161 -7.40 17.29 -5.44
C ILE A 161 -6.45 17.45 -4.23
N PHE A 162 -5.69 16.41 -3.92
CA PHE A 162 -4.71 16.48 -2.83
C PHE A 162 -3.65 17.57 -3.08
N MET A 163 -3.10 17.65 -4.29
CA MET A 163 -2.10 18.66 -4.63
C MET A 163 -2.67 20.08 -4.57
N GLN A 164 -3.90 20.29 -5.02
CA GLN A 164 -4.58 21.59 -4.90
C GLN A 164 -4.77 22.00 -3.44
N GLN A 165 -5.14 21.08 -2.57
CA GLN A 165 -5.24 21.36 -1.14
C GLN A 165 -3.87 21.70 -0.55
N MET A 166 -2.83 20.95 -0.92
CA MET A 166 -1.45 21.23 -0.48
C MET A 166 -0.98 22.64 -0.87
N GLU A 167 -1.32 23.10 -2.08
CA GLU A 167 -1.00 24.45 -2.56
C GLU A 167 -1.74 25.51 -1.75
N GLN A 168 -3.02 25.32 -1.46
CA GLN A 168 -3.81 26.22 -0.63
C GLN A 168 -3.22 26.41 0.78
N PHE A 169 -2.64 25.33 1.35
CA PHE A 169 -2.02 25.41 2.68
C PHE A 169 -0.60 25.99 2.68
N ARG A 170 0.15 25.80 1.60
CA ARG A 170 1.50 26.39 1.47
C ARG A 170 1.45 27.89 1.14
N TYR A 171 0.38 28.34 0.47
CA TYR A 171 0.21 29.73 0.04
C TYR A 171 -1.21 30.22 0.34
N PRO A 172 -1.57 30.44 1.63
CA PRO A 172 -2.92 30.85 2.01
C PRO A 172 -3.33 32.25 1.54
N ASN A 173 -2.40 33.02 0.95
CA ASN A 173 -2.61 34.45 0.62
C ASN A 173 -2.17 34.81 -0.82
N PHE A 174 -2.51 33.99 -1.83
CA PHE A 174 -2.45 34.45 -3.22
C PHE A 174 -3.77 34.26 -3.92
#